data_37417e21fd23870553018b04fea27036
#
_entry.id   37417e21fd23870553018b04fea27036
#
_cell.length_a   1.000
_cell.length_b   1.000
_cell.length_c   1.000
_cell.angle_alpha   90.00
_cell.angle_beta   90.00
_cell.angle_gamma   90.00
#
_symmetry.space_group_name_H-M   'P 1'
#
loop_
_entity.id
_entity.type
_entity.pdbx_description
1 polymer ?
#
loop_
_entity_poly.entity_id
_entity_poly.type
_entity_poly.pdbx_seq_one_letter_code
_entity_poly.pdbx_strand_id
1 'polypeptide(L)'
;RRQRQMCIRDRAYNKLGFSIHNYFFAKAIDQVRPGGVVAFVTSRYTMDSKDSTARKHMAERADLLGAIRLPNNAFRANAGTDVVSDIIFLQKRDRPIDHEPDWVQLGKTEDGFAINQYFVDHPEMVLGNLELESTQYGHDLTVAPIEGAVLADQLAEAVQHIEGNYTAVEIAAPDVADAEAQRKTLPADPTVKNFSYTVVDWRDLLPRELYHDAD
;
A
#
# COMPACT_ATOMS: atom_id res chain seq x y z
N ARG A 1 6.61 28.71 -1.91
CA ARG A 1 5.90 27.47 -2.30
C ARG A 1 6.64 26.16 -1.91
N ARG A 2 7.89 26.22 -1.44
CA ARG A 2 8.66 25.02 -0.97
C ARG A 2 8.31 24.52 0.43
N GLN A 3 7.59 25.28 1.25
CA GLN A 3 7.37 24.98 2.66
C GLN A 3 6.26 23.94 2.94
N ARG A 4 5.33 23.68 2.01
CA ARG A 4 4.20 22.76 2.28
C ARG A 4 4.54 21.28 2.18
N GLN A 5 5.57 20.90 1.47
CA GLN A 5 6.00 19.49 1.40
C GLN A 5 6.79 19.02 2.63
N MET A 6 7.37 19.94 3.39
CA MET A 6 8.15 19.60 4.58
C MET A 6 7.31 19.25 5.81
N CYS A 7 6.04 19.65 5.85
CA CYS A 7 5.15 19.37 6.99
C CYS A 7 4.55 17.95 6.99
N ILE A 8 4.70 17.19 5.91
CA ILE A 8 4.11 15.85 5.78
C ILE A 8 4.97 14.77 6.46
N ARG A 9 6.28 15.01 6.62
CA ARG A 9 7.19 14.07 7.27
C ARG A 9 7.30 14.37 8.76
N ASP A 10 6.75 13.49 9.59
CA ASP A 10 6.97 13.53 11.02
C ASP A 10 8.47 13.35 11.34
N ARG A 11 8.97 14.11 12.31
CA ARG A 11 10.40 14.08 12.70
C ARG A 11 10.90 12.69 13.07
N ALA A 12 10.01 11.82 13.56
CA ALA A 12 10.33 10.43 13.90
C ALA A 12 10.80 9.62 12.66
N TYR A 13 10.17 9.83 11.51
CA TYR A 13 10.48 9.10 10.27
C TYR A 13 11.59 9.75 9.45
N ASN A 14 11.92 11.02 9.68
CA ASN A 14 12.99 11.72 8.96
C ASN A 14 14.35 11.05 9.16
N LYS A 15 14.58 10.43 10.33
CA LYS A 15 15.82 9.72 10.65
C LYS A 15 15.98 8.42 9.84
N LEU A 16 14.87 7.86 9.32
CA LEU A 16 14.89 6.61 8.57
C LEU A 16 15.33 6.81 7.11
N GLY A 17 15.33 8.05 6.61
CA GLY A 17 15.74 8.36 5.24
C GLY A 17 14.86 7.73 4.14
N PHE A 18 13.66 7.26 4.49
CA PHE A 18 12.78 6.54 3.57
C PHE A 18 12.30 7.42 2.40
N SER A 19 12.15 6.78 1.24
CA SER A 19 11.41 7.36 0.13
C SER A 19 9.97 7.69 0.56
N ILE A 20 9.27 8.52 -0.21
CA ILE A 20 7.89 8.92 0.12
C ILE A 20 6.96 7.68 0.23
N HIS A 21 7.14 6.68 -0.62
CA HIS A 21 6.35 5.45 -0.60
C HIS A 21 6.61 4.66 0.69
N ASN A 22 7.87 4.42 1.02
CA ASN A 22 8.28 3.68 2.21
C ASN A 22 7.89 4.39 3.51
N TYR A 23 7.89 5.73 3.49
CA TYR A 23 7.38 6.54 4.61
C TYR A 23 5.89 6.26 4.87
N PHE A 24 5.06 6.19 3.81
CA PHE A 24 3.64 5.93 4.00
C PHE A 24 3.37 4.52 4.51
N PHE A 25 4.13 3.52 4.09
CA PHE A 25 4.06 2.17 4.66
C PHE A 25 4.39 2.17 6.16
N ALA A 26 5.52 2.75 6.55
CA ALA A 26 5.93 2.83 7.95
C ALA A 26 4.86 3.51 8.80
N LYS A 27 4.35 4.66 8.34
CA LYS A 27 3.33 5.42 9.06
C LYS A 27 2.00 4.67 9.16
N ALA A 28 1.55 4.01 8.10
CA ALA A 28 0.31 3.25 8.10
C ALA A 28 0.40 2.04 9.05
N ILE A 29 1.53 1.32 9.02
CA ILE A 29 1.76 0.19 9.93
C ILE A 29 1.75 0.67 11.40
N ASP A 30 2.33 1.82 11.71
CA ASP A 30 2.33 2.34 13.08
C ASP A 30 0.93 2.75 13.55
N GLN A 31 0.09 3.27 12.65
CA GLN A 31 -1.25 3.76 12.97
C GLN A 31 -2.34 2.69 12.95
N VAL A 32 -2.16 1.63 12.17
CA VAL A 32 -3.12 0.54 12.13
C VAL A 32 -3.05 -0.25 13.44
N ARG A 33 -4.20 -0.76 13.92
CA ARG A 33 -4.26 -1.63 15.09
C ARG A 33 -3.55 -2.96 14.85
N PRO A 34 -3.08 -3.65 15.88
CA PRO A 34 -2.63 -5.04 15.77
C PRO A 34 -3.70 -5.92 15.09
N GLY A 35 -3.28 -6.83 14.22
CA GLY A 35 -4.17 -7.65 13.39
C GLY A 35 -4.83 -6.89 12.22
N GLY A 36 -4.68 -5.57 12.16
CA GLY A 36 -5.20 -4.77 11.05
C GLY A 36 -4.36 -4.91 9.79
N VAL A 37 -4.98 -4.74 8.63
CA VAL A 37 -4.36 -4.90 7.31
C VAL A 37 -4.10 -3.54 6.68
N VAL A 38 -2.92 -3.41 6.08
CA VAL A 38 -2.51 -2.29 5.23
C VAL A 38 -2.34 -2.82 3.82
N ALA A 39 -3.03 -2.20 2.86
CA ALA A 39 -2.90 -2.54 1.45
C ALA A 39 -2.58 -1.27 0.64
N PHE A 40 -1.48 -1.28 -0.10
CA PHE A 40 -1.06 -0.16 -0.94
C PHE A 40 -0.65 -0.61 -2.33
N VAL A 41 -0.99 0.23 -3.31
CA VAL A 41 -0.39 0.18 -4.64
C VAL A 41 0.84 1.08 -4.65
N THR A 42 1.97 0.55 -5.05
CA THR A 42 3.25 1.26 -5.04
C THR A 42 4.10 0.87 -6.26
N SER A 43 5.19 1.60 -6.46
CA SER A 43 6.19 1.22 -7.46
C SER A 43 6.89 -0.08 -7.05
N ARG A 44 7.29 -0.91 -8.03
CA ARG A 44 8.07 -2.12 -7.81
C ARG A 44 9.33 -1.91 -6.95
N TYR A 45 9.86 -0.69 -6.92
CA TYR A 45 11.07 -0.36 -6.14
C TYR A 45 10.89 -0.49 -4.62
N THR A 46 9.67 -0.57 -4.10
CA THR A 46 9.46 -0.91 -2.68
C THR A 46 9.92 -2.34 -2.40
N MET A 47 9.58 -3.28 -3.28
CA MET A 47 9.98 -4.69 -3.17
C MET A 47 11.39 -4.94 -3.72
N ASP A 48 11.75 -4.35 -4.85
CA ASP A 48 12.97 -4.67 -5.61
C ASP A 48 14.18 -3.76 -5.29
N SER A 49 14.05 -2.79 -4.38
CA SER A 49 15.20 -1.96 -4.00
C SER A 49 16.36 -2.82 -3.46
N LYS A 50 17.60 -2.52 -3.91
CA LYS A 50 18.80 -3.11 -3.33
C LYS A 50 18.96 -2.78 -1.84
N ASP A 51 18.51 -1.58 -1.44
CA ASP A 51 18.42 -1.20 -0.04
C ASP A 51 17.18 -1.85 0.59
N SER A 52 17.40 -2.78 1.51
CA SER A 52 16.37 -3.51 2.22
C SER A 52 15.90 -2.83 3.50
N THR A 53 16.42 -1.67 3.87
CA THR A 53 16.15 -1.01 5.16
C THR A 53 14.66 -0.79 5.39
N ALA A 54 13.92 -0.35 4.37
CA ALA A 54 12.48 -0.14 4.49
C ALA A 54 11.72 -1.47 4.64
N ARG A 55 12.09 -2.52 3.89
CA ARG A 55 11.49 -3.84 4.01
C ARG A 55 11.74 -4.46 5.38
N LYS A 56 12.96 -4.33 5.91
CA LYS A 56 13.29 -4.75 7.31
C LYS A 56 12.40 -4.06 8.31
N HIS A 57 12.26 -2.74 8.21
CA HIS A 57 11.40 -1.97 9.11
C HIS A 57 9.94 -2.42 9.06
N MET A 58 9.41 -2.72 7.86
CA MET A 58 8.07 -3.27 7.71
C MET A 58 7.97 -4.68 8.27
N ALA A 59 8.93 -5.56 7.93
CA ALA A 59 8.95 -6.96 8.33
C ALA A 59 9.05 -7.17 9.84
N GLU A 60 9.74 -6.29 10.56
CA GLU A 60 9.77 -6.33 12.03
C GLU A 60 8.38 -6.14 12.64
N ARG A 61 7.48 -5.40 11.99
CA ARG A 61 6.21 -4.92 12.55
C ARG A 61 4.96 -5.55 11.94
N ALA A 62 5.10 -6.13 10.76
CA ALA A 62 3.98 -6.68 10.00
C ALA A 62 4.36 -7.94 9.24
N ASP A 63 3.39 -8.82 9.06
CA ASP A 63 3.49 -9.97 8.17
C ASP A 63 3.14 -9.55 6.75
N LEU A 64 3.90 -10.04 5.77
CA LEU A 64 3.50 -9.96 4.38
C LEU A 64 2.44 -11.04 4.13
N LEU A 65 1.20 -10.63 3.89
CA LEU A 65 0.11 -11.54 3.50
C LEU A 65 0.24 -11.95 2.04
N GLY A 66 0.79 -11.06 1.23
CA GLY A 66 1.05 -11.26 -0.18
C GLY A 66 1.36 -9.96 -0.91
N ALA A 67 1.87 -10.11 -2.12
CA ALA A 67 2.10 -9.00 -3.03
C ALA A 67 1.75 -9.43 -4.45
N ILE A 68 1.13 -8.55 -5.22
CA ILE A 68 0.75 -8.79 -6.61
C ILE A 68 1.50 -7.80 -7.48
N ARG A 69 2.28 -8.28 -8.44
CA ARG A 69 2.99 -7.44 -9.41
C ARG A 69 2.17 -7.28 -10.67
N LEU A 70 1.84 -6.04 -10.98
CA LEU A 70 1.02 -5.67 -12.13
C LEU A 70 1.88 -5.49 -13.38
N PRO A 71 1.35 -5.77 -14.59
CA PRO A 71 2.01 -5.42 -15.83
C PRO A 71 2.15 -3.90 -15.99
N ASN A 72 3.14 -3.48 -16.76
CA ASN A 72 3.50 -2.07 -16.92
C ASN A 72 2.36 -1.19 -17.46
N ASN A 73 1.42 -1.77 -18.21
CA ASN A 73 0.28 -1.06 -18.80
C ASN A 73 -0.96 -0.96 -17.89
N ALA A 74 -0.90 -1.49 -16.66
CA ALA A 74 -2.06 -1.55 -15.76
C ALA A 74 -2.73 -0.17 -15.53
N PHE A 75 -1.94 0.91 -15.53
CA PHE A 75 -2.42 2.27 -15.31
C PHE A 75 -2.41 3.15 -16.56
N ARG A 76 -2.11 2.60 -17.74
CA ARG A 76 -2.03 3.35 -19.00
C ARG A 76 -3.33 4.10 -19.30
N ALA A 77 -4.48 3.43 -19.15
CA ALA A 77 -5.79 4.03 -19.45
C ALA A 77 -6.17 5.15 -18.47
N ASN A 78 -5.77 5.05 -17.20
CA ASN A 78 -6.20 5.97 -16.15
C ASN A 78 -5.18 7.08 -15.86
N ALA A 79 -3.90 6.77 -15.96
CA ALA A 79 -2.82 7.68 -15.61
C ALA A 79 -1.87 8.01 -16.76
N GLY A 80 -2.06 7.39 -17.93
CA GLY A 80 -1.22 7.64 -19.12
C GLY A 80 0.24 7.24 -18.91
N THR A 81 0.53 6.31 -18.01
CA THR A 81 1.90 5.91 -17.65
C THR A 81 2.08 4.40 -17.78
N ASP A 82 3.27 4.01 -18.20
CA ASP A 82 3.70 2.63 -18.30
C ASP A 82 4.74 2.36 -17.20
N VAL A 83 4.25 1.88 -16.06
CA VAL A 83 5.10 1.59 -14.90
C VAL A 83 4.70 0.27 -14.25
N VAL A 84 5.68 -0.52 -13.89
CA VAL A 84 5.46 -1.71 -13.07
C VAL A 84 5.15 -1.29 -11.65
N SER A 85 4.02 -1.77 -11.15
CA SER A 85 3.52 -1.47 -9.81
C SER A 85 3.21 -2.74 -9.06
N ASP A 86 3.37 -2.70 -7.75
CA ASP A 86 3.05 -3.79 -6.85
C ASP A 86 1.88 -3.40 -5.95
N ILE A 87 0.96 -4.33 -5.71
CA ILE A 87 -0.03 -4.23 -4.63
C ILE A 87 0.51 -5.06 -3.48
N ILE A 88 0.76 -4.43 -2.33
CA ILE A 88 1.38 -5.08 -1.18
C ILE A 88 0.39 -5.12 -0.04
N PHE A 89 0.18 -6.30 0.55
CA PHE A 89 -0.73 -6.54 1.67
C PHE A 89 0.08 -6.91 2.91
N LEU A 90 -0.03 -6.10 3.96
CA LEU A 90 0.68 -6.29 5.22
C LEU A 90 -0.31 -6.36 6.37
N GLN A 91 -0.12 -7.30 7.28
CA GLN A 91 -0.89 -7.39 8.51
C GLN A 91 -0.04 -7.03 9.71
N LYS A 92 -0.48 -6.04 10.48
CA LYS A 92 0.23 -5.61 11.69
C LYS A 92 0.29 -6.71 12.72
N ARG A 93 1.49 -6.98 13.23
CA ARG A 93 1.70 -7.90 14.36
C ARG A 93 1.42 -7.22 15.70
N ASP A 94 1.12 -8.04 16.70
CA ASP A 94 1.03 -7.60 18.10
C ASP A 94 2.41 -7.28 18.68
N ARG A 95 3.44 -7.97 18.22
CA ARG A 95 4.82 -7.85 18.70
C ARG A 95 5.80 -7.88 17.53
N PRO A 96 6.87 -7.08 17.58
CA PRO A 96 7.97 -7.20 16.63
C PRO A 96 8.60 -8.59 16.68
N ILE A 97 9.19 -9.01 15.55
CA ILE A 97 9.96 -10.24 15.45
C ILE A 97 11.45 -9.94 15.29
N ASP A 98 12.30 -10.87 15.73
CA ASP A 98 13.75 -10.74 15.67
C ASP A 98 14.37 -11.42 14.44
N HIS A 99 13.60 -12.22 13.70
CA HIS A 99 14.07 -12.89 12.50
C HIS A 99 13.65 -12.11 11.25
N GLU A 100 14.47 -12.20 10.21
CA GLU A 100 14.24 -11.54 8.94
C GLU A 100 13.58 -12.53 7.97
N PRO A 101 12.33 -12.27 7.52
CA PRO A 101 11.66 -13.10 6.51
C PRO A 101 12.34 -12.96 5.13
N ASP A 102 12.24 -14.01 4.30
CA ASP A 102 12.90 -14.08 3.00
C ASP A 102 12.50 -12.95 2.04
N TRP A 103 11.26 -12.46 2.11
CA TRP A 103 10.78 -11.36 1.27
C TRP A 103 11.48 -10.02 1.53
N VAL A 104 12.29 -9.91 2.58
CA VAL A 104 13.13 -8.73 2.80
C VAL A 104 14.28 -8.67 1.81
N GLN A 105 14.73 -9.83 1.31
CA GLN A 105 15.86 -9.96 0.41
C GLN A 105 15.43 -10.01 -1.06
N LEU A 106 16.42 -9.82 -1.94
CA LEU A 106 16.26 -10.04 -3.37
C LEU A 106 16.74 -11.46 -3.70
N GLY A 107 16.03 -12.07 -4.64
CA GLY A 107 16.42 -13.34 -5.24
C GLY A 107 16.72 -13.18 -6.74
N LYS A 108 16.85 -14.31 -7.41
CA LYS A 108 16.99 -14.39 -8.87
C LYS A 108 16.01 -15.41 -9.41
N THR A 109 15.32 -15.05 -10.50
CA THR A 109 14.53 -16.00 -11.27
C THR A 109 15.43 -16.98 -12.02
N GLU A 110 14.86 -18.04 -12.59
CA GLU A 110 15.59 -18.99 -13.47
C GLU A 110 16.22 -18.27 -14.67
N ASP A 111 15.54 -17.26 -15.21
CA ASP A 111 16.03 -16.42 -16.31
C ASP A 111 17.08 -15.37 -15.86
N GLY A 112 17.43 -15.35 -14.58
CA GLY A 112 18.46 -14.50 -14.02
C GLY A 112 18.03 -13.07 -13.63
N PHE A 113 16.76 -12.74 -13.66
CA PHE A 113 16.24 -11.45 -13.21
C PHE A 113 16.36 -11.31 -11.70
N ALA A 114 16.91 -10.19 -11.25
CA ALA A 114 16.97 -9.85 -9.83
C ALA A 114 15.68 -9.16 -9.41
N ILE A 115 14.86 -9.85 -8.64
CA ILE A 115 13.60 -9.35 -8.09
C ILE A 115 13.48 -9.72 -6.62
N ASN A 116 12.44 -9.23 -5.95
CA ASN A 116 12.19 -9.63 -4.57
C ASN A 116 12.03 -11.14 -4.43
N GLN A 117 12.57 -11.72 -3.36
CA GLN A 117 12.52 -13.17 -3.12
C GLN A 117 11.08 -13.68 -3.11
N TYR A 118 10.12 -12.90 -2.60
CA TYR A 118 8.71 -13.27 -2.63
C TYR A 118 8.21 -13.62 -4.04
N PHE A 119 8.56 -12.82 -5.05
CA PHE A 119 8.14 -13.07 -6.44
C PHE A 119 8.93 -14.19 -7.12
N VAL A 120 10.11 -14.55 -6.59
CA VAL A 120 10.83 -15.75 -7.03
C VAL A 120 10.12 -17.00 -6.53
N ASP A 121 9.65 -16.97 -5.29
CA ASP A 121 8.98 -18.10 -4.65
C ASP A 121 7.50 -18.21 -5.11
N HIS A 122 6.90 -17.10 -5.55
CA HIS A 122 5.51 -16.99 -5.98
C HIS A 122 5.40 -16.36 -7.38
N PRO A 123 5.85 -17.05 -8.44
CA PRO A 123 5.81 -16.52 -9.79
C PRO A 123 4.39 -16.25 -10.29
N GLU A 124 3.38 -16.96 -9.77
CA GLU A 124 1.96 -16.76 -10.05
C GLU A 124 1.44 -15.39 -9.63
N MET A 125 2.16 -14.71 -8.73
CA MET A 125 1.82 -13.36 -8.27
C MET A 125 2.37 -12.26 -9.19
N VAL A 126 3.08 -12.60 -10.26
CA VAL A 126 3.53 -11.69 -11.30
C VAL A 126 2.59 -11.79 -12.50
N LEU A 127 1.75 -10.78 -12.72
CA LEU A 127 0.67 -10.81 -13.71
C LEU A 127 1.16 -10.39 -15.11
N GLY A 128 2.25 -10.96 -15.57
CA GLY A 128 2.83 -10.69 -16.87
C GLY A 128 4.19 -11.37 -17.06
N ASN A 129 4.85 -11.06 -18.16
CA ASN A 129 6.15 -11.60 -18.50
C ASN A 129 7.26 -10.63 -18.05
N LEU A 130 8.25 -11.15 -17.32
CA LEU A 130 9.44 -10.38 -16.95
C LEU A 130 10.32 -10.19 -18.20
N GLU A 131 10.65 -8.95 -18.53
CA GLU A 131 11.44 -8.58 -19.69
C GLU A 131 12.41 -7.45 -19.35
N LEU A 132 13.47 -7.29 -20.18
CA LEU A 132 14.35 -6.13 -20.12
C LEU A 132 13.92 -5.11 -21.15
N GLU A 133 13.57 -3.93 -20.70
CA GLU A 133 13.27 -2.79 -21.56
C GLU A 133 14.49 -1.87 -21.63
N SER A 134 14.77 -1.40 -22.85
CA SER A 134 15.83 -0.39 -23.07
C SER A 134 15.28 1.00 -22.78
N THR A 135 15.80 1.66 -21.78
CA THR A 135 15.44 3.03 -21.40
C THR A 135 16.58 3.99 -21.72
N GLN A 136 16.33 5.28 -21.64
CA GLN A 136 17.37 6.30 -21.78
C GLN A 136 18.49 6.22 -20.70
N TYR A 137 18.26 5.47 -19.62
CA TYR A 137 19.19 5.26 -18.51
C TYR A 137 19.83 3.87 -18.51
N GLY A 138 19.60 3.05 -19.55
CA GLY A 138 20.05 1.67 -19.67
C GLY A 138 18.93 0.67 -19.70
N HIS A 139 19.26 -0.59 -19.46
CA HIS A 139 18.24 -1.65 -19.38
C HIS A 139 17.58 -1.64 -18.00
N ASP A 140 16.26 -1.62 -17.98
CA ASP A 140 15.45 -1.77 -16.77
C ASP A 140 14.49 -2.95 -16.89
N LEU A 141 14.17 -3.55 -15.73
CA LEU A 141 13.24 -4.66 -15.69
C LEU A 141 11.81 -4.13 -15.81
N THR A 142 11.04 -4.71 -16.71
CA THR A 142 9.62 -4.45 -16.90
C THR A 142 8.80 -5.74 -16.79
N VAL A 143 7.50 -5.59 -16.72
CA VAL A 143 6.54 -6.69 -16.79
C VAL A 143 5.61 -6.42 -17.95
N ALA A 144 5.79 -7.15 -19.05
CA ALA A 144 4.93 -7.04 -20.20
C ALA A 144 3.60 -7.75 -19.96
N PRO A 145 2.46 -7.20 -20.41
CA PRO A 145 1.17 -7.87 -20.29
C PRO A 145 1.16 -9.17 -21.10
N ILE A 146 0.45 -10.19 -20.63
CA ILE A 146 0.23 -11.42 -21.36
C ILE A 146 -0.79 -11.15 -22.48
N GLU A 147 -0.45 -11.51 -23.70
CA GLU A 147 -1.32 -11.30 -24.87
C GLU A 147 -2.64 -12.05 -24.69
N GLY A 148 -3.76 -11.36 -24.87
CA GLY A 148 -5.10 -11.93 -24.72
C GLY A 148 -5.57 -12.13 -23.29
N ALA A 149 -4.73 -11.90 -22.26
CA ALA A 149 -5.15 -11.99 -20.88
C ALA A 149 -5.90 -10.73 -20.43
N VAL A 150 -6.93 -10.95 -19.60
CA VAL A 150 -7.69 -9.86 -18.97
C VAL A 150 -7.15 -9.64 -17.57
N LEU A 151 -6.64 -8.44 -17.29
CA LEU A 151 -6.02 -8.11 -16.00
C LEU A 151 -6.97 -8.32 -14.81
N ALA A 152 -8.28 -8.07 -14.98
CA ALA A 152 -9.27 -8.29 -13.93
C ALA A 152 -9.38 -9.76 -13.53
N ASP A 153 -9.32 -10.67 -14.49
CA ASP A 153 -9.39 -12.11 -14.24
C ASP A 153 -8.12 -12.60 -13.55
N GLN A 154 -6.94 -12.13 -14.00
CA GLN A 154 -5.67 -12.43 -13.37
C GLN A 154 -5.62 -11.92 -11.91
N LEU A 155 -6.14 -10.72 -11.65
CA LEU A 155 -6.23 -10.18 -10.29
C LEU A 155 -7.18 -10.99 -9.42
N ALA A 156 -8.32 -11.42 -9.96
CA ALA A 156 -9.30 -12.24 -9.23
C ALA A 156 -8.70 -13.59 -8.81
N GLU A 157 -7.82 -14.15 -9.63
CA GLU A 157 -7.08 -15.38 -9.32
C GLU A 157 -5.97 -15.10 -8.28
N ALA A 158 -5.13 -14.11 -8.51
CA ALA A 158 -4.02 -13.77 -7.63
C ALA A 158 -4.46 -13.43 -6.20
N VAL A 159 -5.59 -12.74 -6.04
CA VAL A 159 -6.14 -12.40 -4.71
C VAL A 159 -6.52 -13.64 -3.90
N GLN A 160 -6.84 -14.76 -4.52
CA GLN A 160 -7.15 -16.01 -3.80
C GLN A 160 -5.94 -16.62 -3.10
N HIS A 161 -4.73 -16.27 -3.50
CA HIS A 161 -3.48 -16.68 -2.86
C HIS A 161 -3.09 -15.81 -1.65
N ILE A 162 -3.86 -14.74 -1.38
CA ILE A 162 -3.59 -13.85 -0.25
C ILE A 162 -4.37 -14.32 0.95
N GLU A 163 -3.67 -14.91 1.89
CA GLU A 163 -4.27 -15.43 3.13
C GLU A 163 -3.99 -14.47 4.29
N GLY A 164 -5.04 -14.04 4.97
CA GLY A 164 -4.95 -13.20 6.15
C GLY A 164 -5.91 -13.64 7.24
N ASN A 165 -5.45 -13.63 8.48
CA ASN A 165 -6.30 -13.90 9.64
C ASN A 165 -6.93 -12.59 10.12
N TYR A 166 -8.16 -12.32 9.71
CA TYR A 166 -8.90 -11.18 10.23
C TYR A 166 -9.46 -11.50 11.61
N THR A 167 -8.94 -10.83 12.63
CA THR A 167 -9.53 -10.85 13.95
C THR A 167 -10.49 -9.67 14.09
N ALA A 168 -11.80 -9.94 14.11
CA ALA A 168 -12.79 -8.92 14.43
C ALA A 168 -12.53 -8.43 15.87
N VAL A 169 -12.26 -7.14 16.02
CA VAL A 169 -12.25 -6.49 17.33
C VAL A 169 -13.62 -5.87 17.51
N GLU A 170 -14.36 -6.33 18.51
CA GLU A 170 -15.52 -5.59 19.00
C GLU A 170 -15.02 -4.24 19.52
N ILE A 171 -15.16 -3.21 18.72
CA ILE A 171 -14.98 -1.85 19.18
C ILE A 171 -16.22 -1.56 20.01
N ALA A 172 -16.07 -1.61 21.35
CA ALA A 172 -17.09 -1.05 22.23
C ALA A 172 -17.38 0.36 21.71
N ALA A 173 -18.62 0.63 21.33
CA ALA A 173 -19.02 1.94 20.88
C ALA A 173 -18.55 2.95 21.95
N PRO A 174 -17.83 4.01 21.57
CA PRO A 174 -17.39 5.00 22.54
C PRO A 174 -18.65 5.54 23.24
N ASP A 175 -18.62 5.58 24.55
CA ASP A 175 -19.70 6.14 25.32
C ASP A 175 -19.95 7.56 24.80
N VAL A 176 -21.18 7.85 24.35
CA VAL A 176 -21.51 9.11 23.67
C VAL A 176 -21.14 10.30 24.56
N ALA A 177 -21.21 10.11 25.89
CA ALA A 177 -20.80 11.08 26.90
C ALA A 177 -19.29 11.40 26.86
N ASP A 178 -18.42 10.39 26.61
CA ASP A 178 -16.97 10.58 26.49
C ASP A 178 -16.58 11.24 25.16
N ALA A 179 -17.31 10.98 24.07
CA ALA A 179 -17.09 11.61 22.78
C ALA A 179 -17.43 13.10 22.78
N GLU A 180 -18.43 13.52 23.57
CA GLU A 180 -18.75 14.95 23.77
C GLU A 180 -17.75 15.66 24.68
N ALA A 181 -17.24 14.98 25.72
CA ALA A 181 -16.25 15.55 26.63
C ALA A 181 -14.87 15.72 25.95
N GLN A 182 -14.54 14.92 24.97
CA GLN A 182 -13.29 15.03 24.19
C GLN A 182 -13.37 16.06 23.05
N ARG A 183 -14.52 16.60 22.73
CA ARG A 183 -14.66 17.80 21.89
C ARG A 183 -14.24 19.02 22.68
N LYS A 184 -12.97 19.09 23.07
CA LYS A 184 -12.37 20.36 23.47
C LYS A 184 -12.46 21.29 22.26
N THR A 185 -13.43 22.19 22.30
CA THR A 185 -13.47 23.32 21.40
C THR A 185 -12.18 24.08 21.58
N LEU A 186 -11.25 23.94 20.65
CA LEU A 186 -10.11 24.84 20.55
C LEU A 186 -10.69 26.25 20.49
N PRO A 187 -10.18 27.22 21.28
CA PRO A 187 -10.65 28.58 21.18
C PRO A 187 -10.50 29.02 19.73
N ALA A 188 -11.60 29.54 19.15
CA ALA A 188 -11.60 29.97 17.76
C ALA A 188 -10.52 31.05 17.60
N ASP A 189 -9.52 30.75 16.77
CA ASP A 189 -8.53 31.76 16.36
C ASP A 189 -9.30 32.78 15.50
N PRO A 190 -9.39 34.05 15.91
CA PRO A 190 -10.15 35.06 15.18
C PRO A 190 -9.56 35.36 13.79
N THR A 191 -8.35 34.85 13.49
CA THR A 191 -7.71 35.00 12.19
C THR A 191 -8.07 33.89 11.21
N VAL A 192 -8.66 32.80 11.70
CA VAL A 192 -9.12 31.67 10.88
C VAL A 192 -10.56 31.92 10.47
N LYS A 193 -10.80 32.16 9.17
CA LYS A 193 -12.14 32.19 8.63
C LYS A 193 -12.85 30.86 8.94
N ASN A 194 -14.01 30.92 9.57
CA ASN A 194 -14.84 29.74 9.81
C ASN A 194 -15.14 29.03 8.48
N PHE A 195 -14.47 27.91 8.27
CA PHE A 195 -14.89 26.97 7.23
C PHE A 195 -16.02 26.14 7.83
N SER A 196 -17.27 26.49 7.50
CA SER A 196 -18.37 25.57 7.70
C SER A 196 -18.18 24.42 6.71
N TYR A 197 -17.87 23.23 7.18
CA TYR A 197 -17.96 22.03 6.36
C TYR A 197 -19.30 21.35 6.71
N THR A 198 -20.03 21.02 5.68
CA THR A 198 -21.19 20.14 5.80
C THR A 198 -20.65 18.72 5.67
N VAL A 199 -20.91 17.87 6.66
CA VAL A 199 -20.67 16.44 6.49
C VAL A 199 -21.73 15.96 5.50
N VAL A 200 -21.29 15.73 4.27
CA VAL A 200 -22.15 15.17 3.22
C VAL A 200 -22.04 13.66 3.33
N ASP A 201 -23.14 12.97 3.48
CA ASP A 201 -23.14 11.50 3.37
C ASP A 201 -22.67 11.16 1.95
N TRP A 202 -21.68 10.26 1.83
CA TRP A 202 -21.17 9.83 0.54
C TRP A 202 -22.28 9.29 -0.39
N ARG A 203 -23.39 8.81 0.21
CA ARG A 203 -24.60 8.36 -0.50
C ARG A 203 -25.28 9.50 -1.25
N ASP A 204 -25.17 10.73 -0.76
CA ASP A 204 -25.75 11.90 -1.41
C ASP A 204 -24.91 12.37 -2.62
N LEU A 205 -23.69 11.86 -2.76
CA LEU A 205 -22.77 12.18 -3.85
C LEU A 205 -22.85 11.21 -5.04
N LEU A 206 -23.56 10.08 -4.88
CA LEU A 206 -23.70 9.09 -5.94
C LEU A 206 -25.13 9.11 -6.51
N PRO A 207 -25.29 8.92 -7.83
CA PRO A 207 -26.61 8.75 -8.43
C PRO A 207 -27.37 7.59 -7.77
N ARG A 208 -28.62 7.80 -7.42
CA ARG A 208 -29.49 6.80 -6.74
C ARG A 208 -29.61 5.48 -7.52
N GLU A 209 -29.32 5.48 -8.81
CA GLU A 209 -29.36 4.33 -9.69
C GLU A 209 -28.25 3.28 -9.40
N LEU A 210 -27.25 3.65 -8.57
CA LEU A 210 -26.16 2.74 -8.17
C LEU A 210 -26.42 2.02 -6.84
N TYR A 211 -27.55 2.28 -6.18
CA TYR A 211 -27.97 1.53 -4.99
C TYR A 211 -28.92 0.42 -5.40
N HIS A 212 -28.46 -0.80 -5.35
CA HIS A 212 -29.33 -1.95 -5.21
C HIS A 212 -29.59 -2.12 -3.71
N ASP A 213 -30.82 -1.86 -3.29
CA ASP A 213 -31.28 -2.27 -1.98
C ASP A 213 -31.15 -3.80 -1.92
N ALA A 214 -30.25 -4.26 -1.06
CA ALA A 214 -30.21 -5.67 -0.68
C ALA A 214 -31.31 -5.83 0.39
N ASP A 215 -32.47 -6.35 -0.03
CA ASP A 215 -33.48 -6.90 0.85
C ASP A 215 -32.99 -8.17 1.55
#